data_d5602d6ce4c2a52d0b836bbd3809067b
#
_entry.id   d5602d6ce4c2a52d0b836bbd3809067b
#
_cell.length_a   1.000
_cell.length_b   1.000
_cell.length_c   1.000
_cell.angle_alpha   90.00
_cell.angle_beta   90.00
_cell.angle_gamma   90.00
#
_symmetry.space_group_name_H-M   'P 1'
#
loop_
_entity.id
_entity.type
_entity.pdbx_description
1 polymer ?
#
loop_
_entity_poly.entity_id
_entity_poly.type
_entity_poly.pdbx_seq_one_letter_code
_entity_poly.pdbx_strand_id
1 'polypeptide(L)'
;MEELVKQRQKLMPVRIQLSASFNQTATDFLRKQLGIKNSQIFPAKAPLDLSFVYGIQDVTREDTLLYPKRVPQNSPQVSETRPMLAQIKKQDILLHYPYQSIRPFLRLLQEAAEDETVLSIKITLYRVARNSQVIDALCRAAENGIRVLVLVELRARFDEENNIGWSRRLQRAGCEVIYGSRAFKVHSKLLLITQKSRTGVHYTTQIGTGNYNEKTSLLYTDLSLMTANQAIGAEAEKVFDALCADCLLYT
;
A
#
# COMPACT_ATOMS: atom_id res chain seq x y z
N MET A 1 -4.00 6.12 17.48
CA MET A 1 -4.91 5.73 16.36
C MET A 1 -5.89 4.63 16.78
N GLU A 2 -5.43 3.51 17.36
CA GLU A 2 -6.32 2.44 17.84
C GLU A 2 -7.38 2.92 18.83
N GLU A 3 -6.97 3.74 19.79
CA GLU A 3 -7.90 4.33 20.76
C GLU A 3 -8.95 5.21 20.07
N LEU A 4 -8.55 6.01 19.08
CA LEU A 4 -9.48 6.83 18.30
C LEU A 4 -10.47 5.99 17.48
N VAL A 5 -10.02 4.85 16.91
CA VAL A 5 -10.90 3.94 16.18
C VAL A 5 -11.92 3.30 17.12
N LYS A 6 -11.49 2.87 18.33
CA LYS A 6 -12.38 2.35 19.37
C LYS A 6 -13.36 3.40 19.89
N GLN A 7 -12.90 4.64 20.10
CA GLN A 7 -13.76 5.75 20.52
C GLN A 7 -14.80 6.09 19.45
N ARG A 8 -14.44 6.00 18.15
CA ARG A 8 -15.36 6.27 17.03
C ARG A 8 -16.61 5.39 17.07
N GLN A 9 -16.49 4.15 17.53
CA GLN A 9 -17.64 3.22 17.70
C GLN A 9 -18.61 3.65 18.80
N LYS A 10 -18.15 4.47 19.75
CA LYS A 10 -18.95 4.98 20.88
C LYS A 10 -19.56 6.37 20.62
N LEU A 11 -19.21 7.02 19.51
CA LEU A 11 -19.72 8.33 19.17
C LEU A 11 -21.16 8.23 18.68
N MET A 12 -21.97 9.24 19.04
CA MET A 12 -23.31 9.37 18.49
C MET A 12 -23.25 9.74 17.01
N PRO A 13 -24.05 9.07 16.15
CA PRO A 13 -24.14 9.42 14.75
C PRO A 13 -24.74 10.83 14.60
N VAL A 14 -24.11 11.66 13.76
CA VAL A 14 -24.56 13.02 13.48
C VAL A 14 -25.47 13.09 12.25
N ARG A 15 -25.48 12.05 11.43
CA ARG A 15 -26.25 11.96 10.19
C ARG A 15 -26.52 10.49 9.88
N ILE A 16 -27.74 10.18 9.43
CA ILE A 16 -28.08 8.91 8.81
C ILE A 16 -28.64 9.16 7.40
N GLN A 17 -28.28 8.34 6.47
CA GLN A 17 -28.80 8.37 5.11
C GLN A 17 -29.48 7.05 4.83
N LEU A 18 -30.73 7.09 4.38
CA LEU A 18 -31.57 5.93 4.13
C LEU A 18 -32.03 5.93 2.67
N SER A 19 -32.26 4.76 2.09
CA SER A 19 -32.92 4.65 0.79
C SER A 19 -34.29 5.35 0.86
N ALA A 20 -34.69 6.02 -0.21
CA ALA A 20 -36.00 6.72 -0.28
C ALA A 20 -37.19 5.79 -0.08
N SER A 21 -37.03 4.48 -0.37
CA SER A 21 -38.03 3.43 -0.14
C SER A 21 -37.97 2.77 1.22
N PHE A 22 -37.16 3.30 2.14
CA PHE A 22 -36.96 2.69 3.47
C PHE A 22 -38.23 2.84 4.32
N ASN A 23 -38.62 1.77 5.01
CA ASN A 23 -39.85 1.71 5.78
C ASN A 23 -39.86 2.72 6.93
N GLN A 24 -40.98 3.44 7.13
CA GLN A 24 -41.12 4.44 8.18
C GLN A 24 -40.95 3.87 9.60
N THR A 25 -41.54 2.69 9.85
CA THR A 25 -41.42 2.02 11.15
C THR A 25 -39.95 1.70 11.50
N ALA A 26 -39.20 1.22 10.49
CA ALA A 26 -37.78 0.95 10.65
C ALA A 26 -36.96 2.24 10.80
N THR A 27 -37.36 3.31 10.15
CA THR A 27 -36.76 4.64 10.30
C THR A 27 -36.94 5.16 11.74
N ASP A 28 -38.16 5.04 12.29
CA ASP A 28 -38.46 5.49 13.66
C ASP A 28 -37.74 4.63 14.70
N PHE A 29 -37.63 3.34 14.46
CA PHE A 29 -36.84 2.45 15.29
C PHE A 29 -35.35 2.87 15.31
N LEU A 30 -34.72 3.05 14.14
CA LEU A 30 -33.33 3.51 14.05
C LEU A 30 -33.13 4.86 14.70
N ARG A 31 -34.05 5.82 14.47
CA ARG A 31 -34.01 7.14 15.09
C ARG A 31 -33.97 7.05 16.61
N LYS A 32 -34.85 6.22 17.18
CA LYS A 32 -34.93 6.00 18.63
C LYS A 32 -33.67 5.34 19.17
N GLN A 33 -33.19 4.29 18.52
CA GLN A 33 -32.00 3.53 18.97
C GLN A 33 -30.71 4.36 18.90
N LEU A 34 -30.59 5.20 17.87
CA LEU A 34 -29.39 6.02 17.63
C LEU A 34 -29.48 7.40 18.31
N GLY A 35 -30.62 7.75 18.94
CA GLY A 35 -30.79 9.03 19.62
C GLY A 35 -30.71 10.25 18.69
N ILE A 36 -31.04 10.10 17.40
CA ILE A 36 -30.96 11.17 16.39
C ILE A 36 -32.30 11.87 16.16
N LYS A 37 -32.23 13.11 15.67
CA LYS A 37 -33.40 13.93 15.32
C LYS A 37 -33.83 13.68 13.86
N ASN A 38 -35.09 14.00 13.53
CA ASN A 38 -35.58 13.92 12.14
C ASN A 38 -34.74 14.74 11.16
N SER A 39 -34.23 15.89 11.58
CA SER A 39 -33.35 16.76 10.78
C SER A 39 -31.97 16.12 10.44
N GLN A 40 -31.66 15.00 11.06
CA GLN A 40 -30.41 14.25 10.84
C GLN A 40 -30.62 13.03 9.93
N ILE A 41 -31.85 12.82 9.45
CA ILE A 41 -32.22 11.72 8.55
C ILE A 41 -32.39 12.27 7.14
N PHE A 42 -31.65 11.71 6.20
CA PHE A 42 -31.63 12.17 4.81
C PHE A 42 -32.04 11.02 3.86
N PRO A 43 -33.16 11.16 3.14
CA PRO A 43 -33.52 10.17 2.13
C PRO A 43 -32.57 10.29 0.92
N ALA A 44 -32.04 9.17 0.45
CA ALA A 44 -31.22 9.06 -0.74
C ALA A 44 -32.05 8.58 -1.92
N LYS A 45 -32.02 9.32 -3.04
CA LYS A 45 -32.68 8.92 -4.29
C LYS A 45 -31.83 7.95 -5.11
N ALA A 46 -30.51 7.96 -4.90
CA ALA A 46 -29.57 7.04 -5.54
C ALA A 46 -29.22 5.86 -4.61
N PRO A 47 -28.73 4.74 -5.13
CA PRO A 47 -28.19 3.66 -4.30
C PRO A 47 -27.12 4.16 -3.33
N LEU A 48 -27.21 3.73 -2.07
CA LEU A 48 -26.27 4.15 -1.02
C LEU A 48 -24.89 3.47 -1.16
N ASP A 49 -24.89 2.25 -1.63
CA ASP A 49 -23.70 1.48 -1.95
C ASP A 49 -23.60 1.32 -3.47
N LEU A 50 -22.56 1.86 -4.07
CA LEU A 50 -22.31 1.74 -5.50
C LEU A 50 -21.41 0.54 -5.84
N SER A 51 -20.99 -0.25 -4.86
CA SER A 51 -20.15 -1.43 -5.09
C SER A 51 -20.84 -2.51 -5.93
N PHE A 52 -22.19 -2.51 -6.00
CA PHE A 52 -22.96 -3.40 -6.87
C PHE A 52 -22.53 -3.29 -8.34
N VAL A 53 -21.99 -2.14 -8.77
CA VAL A 53 -21.52 -1.92 -10.14
C VAL A 53 -20.43 -2.94 -10.53
N TYR A 54 -19.60 -3.37 -9.57
CA TYR A 54 -18.62 -4.42 -9.85
C TYR A 54 -19.25 -5.78 -10.15
N GLY A 55 -20.44 -6.07 -9.62
CA GLY A 55 -21.17 -7.30 -9.89
C GLY A 55 -21.96 -7.28 -11.23
N ILE A 56 -22.08 -6.12 -11.88
CA ILE A 56 -22.77 -6.03 -13.18
C ILE A 56 -22.08 -6.90 -14.23
N GLN A 57 -20.75 -6.96 -14.19
CA GLN A 57 -19.96 -7.79 -15.10
C GLN A 57 -20.32 -9.28 -15.01
N ASP A 58 -20.66 -9.77 -13.82
CA ASP A 58 -20.96 -11.18 -13.57
C ASP A 58 -22.35 -11.59 -14.13
N VAL A 59 -23.26 -10.63 -14.29
CA VAL A 59 -24.62 -10.85 -14.82
C VAL A 59 -24.77 -10.45 -16.28
N THR A 60 -23.85 -9.64 -16.80
CA THR A 60 -23.84 -9.24 -18.22
C THR A 60 -23.37 -10.41 -19.06
N ARG A 61 -24.23 -10.83 -20.03
CA ARG A 61 -23.93 -11.94 -20.96
C ARG A 61 -23.43 -11.45 -22.32
N GLU A 62 -23.18 -10.17 -22.46
CA GLU A 62 -22.81 -9.56 -23.72
C GLU A 62 -21.36 -9.08 -23.65
N ASP A 63 -20.46 -9.91 -24.18
CA ASP A 63 -19.01 -9.66 -24.13
C ASP A 63 -18.60 -8.36 -24.84
N THR A 64 -19.42 -7.86 -25.78
CA THR A 64 -19.18 -6.59 -26.49
C THR A 64 -19.27 -5.37 -25.57
N LEU A 65 -19.95 -5.48 -24.43
CA LEU A 65 -20.06 -4.43 -23.43
C LEU A 65 -18.94 -4.46 -22.38
N LEU A 66 -18.08 -5.46 -22.45
CA LEU A 66 -16.98 -5.65 -21.50
C LEU A 66 -15.63 -5.44 -22.17
N TYR A 67 -14.72 -4.79 -21.48
CA TYR A 67 -13.32 -4.78 -21.92
C TYR A 67 -12.72 -6.19 -21.80
N PRO A 68 -11.87 -6.61 -22.76
CA PRO A 68 -11.16 -7.87 -22.66
C PRO A 68 -10.38 -7.94 -21.33
N LYS A 69 -10.43 -9.12 -20.68
CA LYS A 69 -9.68 -9.34 -19.44
C LYS A 69 -8.19 -9.12 -19.69
N ARG A 70 -7.62 -8.13 -19.02
CA ARG A 70 -6.19 -7.84 -19.11
C ARG A 70 -5.41 -8.81 -18.24
N VAL A 71 -4.41 -9.44 -18.85
CA VAL A 71 -3.41 -10.27 -18.16
C VAL A 71 -2.07 -9.54 -18.23
N PRO A 72 -1.49 -9.12 -17.07
CA PRO A 72 -0.19 -8.47 -17.07
C PRO A 72 0.89 -9.37 -17.67
N GLN A 73 1.68 -8.82 -18.59
CA GLN A 73 2.75 -9.53 -19.27
C GLN A 73 4.05 -9.47 -18.46
N ASN A 74 4.93 -10.43 -18.70
CA ASN A 74 6.29 -10.36 -18.17
C ASN A 74 7.07 -9.22 -18.84
N SER A 75 7.87 -8.50 -18.07
CA SER A 75 8.74 -7.47 -18.66
C SER A 75 9.87 -8.11 -19.47
N PRO A 76 10.10 -7.70 -20.73
CA PRO A 76 11.22 -8.21 -21.52
C PRO A 76 12.60 -7.82 -20.95
N GLN A 77 12.65 -6.85 -20.06
CA GLN A 77 13.87 -6.41 -19.39
C GLN A 77 14.28 -7.36 -18.24
N VAL A 78 13.37 -8.28 -17.81
CA VAL A 78 13.58 -9.10 -16.63
C VAL A 78 13.71 -10.57 -17.00
N SER A 79 14.85 -11.14 -16.66
CA SER A 79 15.07 -12.58 -16.69
C SER A 79 14.44 -13.26 -15.47
N GLU A 80 13.72 -14.35 -15.68
CA GLU A 80 13.11 -15.13 -14.58
C GLU A 80 14.16 -15.95 -13.81
N THR A 81 15.29 -16.26 -14.41
CA THR A 81 16.33 -17.15 -13.85
C THR A 81 17.48 -16.41 -13.17
N ARG A 82 17.61 -15.10 -13.37
CA ARG A 82 18.69 -14.29 -12.76
C ARG A 82 18.19 -13.54 -11.54
N PRO A 83 18.98 -13.42 -10.46
CA PRO A 83 18.61 -12.62 -9.30
C PRO A 83 18.29 -11.17 -9.67
N MET A 84 17.24 -10.59 -9.08
CA MET A 84 16.78 -9.24 -9.38
C MET A 84 17.84 -8.18 -9.06
N LEU A 85 18.49 -8.28 -7.90
CA LEU A 85 19.56 -7.34 -7.50
C LEU A 85 20.70 -7.32 -8.54
N ALA A 86 21.08 -8.49 -9.09
CA ALA A 86 22.11 -8.56 -10.12
C ALA A 86 21.66 -7.95 -11.45
N GLN A 87 20.38 -8.07 -11.80
CA GLN A 87 19.84 -7.48 -13.01
C GLN A 87 19.77 -5.95 -12.91
N ILE A 88 19.29 -5.43 -11.76
CA ILE A 88 19.17 -4.00 -11.51
C ILE A 88 20.56 -3.33 -11.46
N LYS A 89 21.59 -4.00 -10.93
CA LYS A 89 22.97 -3.51 -11.00
C LYS A 89 23.49 -3.35 -12.42
N LYS A 90 22.99 -4.14 -13.36
CA LYS A 90 23.42 -4.10 -14.75
C LYS A 90 22.68 -3.03 -15.59
N GLN A 91 21.39 -2.85 -15.31
CA GLN A 91 20.55 -1.88 -16.03
C GLN A 91 19.33 -1.53 -15.18
N ASP A 92 18.84 -0.30 -15.34
CA ASP A 92 17.58 0.12 -14.75
C ASP A 92 16.41 -0.70 -15.33
N ILE A 93 15.43 -1.02 -14.48
CA ILE A 93 14.24 -1.76 -14.87
C ILE A 93 13.03 -0.88 -14.61
N LEU A 94 12.31 -0.53 -15.67
CA LEU A 94 11.06 0.22 -15.60
C LEU A 94 9.89 -0.73 -15.88
N LEU A 95 8.95 -0.81 -14.94
CA LEU A 95 7.71 -1.54 -15.10
C LEU A 95 6.54 -0.55 -15.27
N HIS A 96 5.60 -0.93 -16.12
CA HIS A 96 4.38 -0.17 -16.40
C HIS A 96 3.14 -1.01 -16.07
N TYR A 97 2.52 -0.73 -14.95
CA TYR A 97 1.28 -1.38 -14.54
C TYR A 97 0.08 -0.75 -15.28
N PRO A 98 -1.02 -1.48 -15.48
CA PRO A 98 -1.28 -2.89 -15.25
C PRO A 98 -0.84 -3.81 -16.41
N TYR A 99 -0.09 -3.26 -17.38
CA TYR A 99 0.32 -3.97 -18.59
C TYR A 99 1.43 -4.98 -18.32
N GLN A 100 2.33 -4.64 -17.42
CA GLN A 100 3.38 -5.52 -16.93
C GLN A 100 3.10 -5.96 -15.49
N SER A 101 3.61 -7.15 -15.15
CA SER A 101 3.40 -7.75 -13.84
C SER A 101 4.21 -7.05 -12.74
N ILE A 102 3.64 -6.96 -11.54
CA ILE A 102 4.33 -6.54 -10.32
C ILE A 102 5.32 -7.61 -9.80
N ARG A 103 5.29 -8.83 -10.33
CA ARG A 103 6.12 -9.95 -9.86
C ARG A 103 7.62 -9.62 -9.74
N PRO A 104 8.26 -8.89 -10.68
CA PRO A 104 9.68 -8.54 -10.53
C PRO A 104 9.97 -7.73 -9.26
N PHE A 105 9.09 -6.80 -8.88
CA PHE A 105 9.21 -6.05 -7.64
C PHE A 105 9.04 -6.96 -6.40
N LEU A 106 8.05 -7.84 -6.40
CA LEU A 106 7.84 -8.78 -5.29
C LEU A 106 9.03 -9.74 -5.15
N ARG A 107 9.57 -10.22 -6.28
CA ARG A 107 10.76 -11.06 -6.30
C ARG A 107 11.99 -10.34 -5.78
N LEU A 108 12.17 -9.04 -6.12
CA LEU A 108 13.23 -8.22 -5.57
C LEU A 108 13.21 -8.20 -4.03
N LEU A 109 12.02 -8.01 -3.44
CA LEU A 109 11.88 -8.00 -1.98
C LEU A 109 12.14 -9.38 -1.37
N GLN A 110 11.62 -10.44 -1.99
CA GLN A 110 11.81 -11.81 -1.52
C GLN A 110 13.29 -12.23 -1.55
N GLU A 111 13.99 -11.95 -2.67
CA GLU A 111 15.42 -12.21 -2.82
C GLU A 111 16.25 -11.38 -1.82
N ALA A 112 15.91 -10.10 -1.65
CA ALA A 112 16.59 -9.23 -0.69
C ALA A 112 16.41 -9.68 0.76
N ALA A 113 15.29 -10.31 1.09
CA ALA A 113 15.03 -10.84 2.43
C ALA A 113 15.91 -12.06 2.78
N GLU A 114 16.50 -12.71 1.79
CA GLU A 114 17.32 -13.93 1.94
C GLU A 114 18.81 -13.69 1.58
N ASP A 115 19.15 -12.51 1.09
CA ASP A 115 20.54 -12.17 0.68
C ASP A 115 21.37 -11.69 1.88
N GLU A 116 22.36 -12.47 2.29
CA GLU A 116 23.27 -12.17 3.42
C GLU A 116 24.08 -10.87 3.23
N THR A 117 24.15 -10.34 2.02
CA THR A 117 24.80 -9.05 1.76
C THR A 117 23.89 -7.86 2.06
N VAL A 118 22.58 -8.06 2.22
CA VAL A 118 21.63 -7.00 2.53
C VAL A 118 21.73 -6.61 4.00
N LEU A 119 22.03 -5.34 4.23
CA LEU A 119 22.15 -4.74 5.57
C LEU A 119 20.84 -4.17 6.06
N SER A 120 20.10 -3.52 5.15
CA SER A 120 18.82 -2.91 5.52
C SER A 120 17.86 -2.81 4.33
N ILE A 121 16.57 -2.82 4.67
CA ILE A 121 15.46 -2.53 3.77
C ILE A 121 14.63 -1.41 4.39
N LYS A 122 14.46 -0.29 3.69
CA LYS A 122 13.62 0.84 4.10
C LYS A 122 12.50 1.01 3.08
N ILE A 123 11.25 1.14 3.53
CA ILE A 123 10.09 1.24 2.64
C ILE A 123 9.00 2.15 3.20
N THR A 124 8.31 2.87 2.31
CA THR A 124 7.10 3.63 2.64
C THR A 124 5.85 2.82 2.26
N LEU A 125 4.91 2.64 3.18
CA LEU A 125 3.65 1.93 2.93
C LEU A 125 2.45 2.84 3.18
N TYR A 126 1.52 2.88 2.21
CA TYR A 126 0.28 3.65 2.29
C TYR A 126 -0.96 2.74 2.33
N ARG A 127 -1.13 1.90 1.32
CA ARG A 127 -2.20 0.90 1.22
C ARG A 127 -1.61 -0.41 0.76
N VAL A 128 -1.79 -1.44 1.57
CA VAL A 128 -1.24 -2.78 1.32
C VAL A 128 -2.40 -3.76 1.17
N ALA A 129 -2.26 -4.77 0.34
CA ALA A 129 -3.26 -5.81 0.18
C ALA A 129 -3.47 -6.59 1.51
N ARG A 130 -4.66 -7.17 1.70
CA ARG A 130 -4.98 -7.89 2.94
C ARG A 130 -4.04 -9.07 3.20
N ASN A 131 -3.66 -9.80 2.13
CA ASN A 131 -2.66 -10.87 2.16
C ASN A 131 -1.51 -10.42 1.26
N SER A 132 -0.64 -9.55 1.77
CA SER A 132 0.40 -8.90 0.98
C SER A 132 1.72 -9.64 1.06
N GLN A 133 2.25 -10.04 -0.11
CA GLN A 133 3.58 -10.60 -0.24
C GLN A 133 4.67 -9.59 0.13
N VAL A 134 4.39 -8.29 0.05
CA VAL A 134 5.30 -7.24 0.52
C VAL A 134 5.50 -7.35 2.03
N ILE A 135 4.41 -7.46 2.79
CA ILE A 135 4.47 -7.63 4.25
C ILE A 135 5.18 -8.95 4.63
N ASP A 136 4.89 -10.03 3.90
CA ASP A 136 5.52 -11.33 4.13
C ASP A 136 7.04 -11.26 3.93
N ALA A 137 7.50 -10.62 2.86
CA ALA A 137 8.93 -10.45 2.57
C ALA A 137 9.64 -9.57 3.63
N LEU A 138 9.00 -8.47 4.06
CA LEU A 138 9.57 -7.59 5.10
C LEU A 138 9.69 -8.29 6.46
N CYS A 139 8.67 -9.07 6.86
CA CYS A 139 8.74 -9.88 8.07
C CYS A 139 9.88 -10.90 7.99
N ARG A 140 9.99 -11.63 6.88
CA ARG A 140 11.08 -12.61 6.65
C ARG A 140 12.45 -11.95 6.69
N ALA A 141 12.61 -10.76 6.09
CA ALA A 141 13.86 -10.01 6.14
C ALA A 141 14.28 -9.71 7.59
N ALA A 142 13.35 -9.23 8.41
CA ALA A 142 13.62 -8.93 9.82
C ALA A 142 13.93 -10.20 10.63
N GLU A 143 13.19 -11.29 10.41
CA GLU A 143 13.42 -12.60 11.03
C GLU A 143 14.80 -13.18 10.64
N ASN A 144 15.31 -12.87 9.44
CA ASN A 144 16.67 -13.22 8.99
C ASN A 144 17.76 -12.25 9.50
N GLY A 145 17.42 -11.28 10.36
CA GLY A 145 18.37 -10.36 10.97
C GLY A 145 18.71 -9.11 10.13
N ILE A 146 18.01 -8.89 9.01
CA ILE A 146 18.15 -7.66 8.21
C ILE A 146 17.41 -6.53 8.92
N ARG A 147 18.03 -5.35 9.02
CA ARG A 147 17.38 -4.16 9.58
C ARG A 147 16.26 -3.70 8.63
N VAL A 148 15.01 -3.78 9.06
CA VAL A 148 13.85 -3.37 8.26
C VAL A 148 13.18 -2.16 8.88
N LEU A 149 13.15 -1.04 8.16
CA LEU A 149 12.46 0.18 8.53
C LEU A 149 11.22 0.37 7.63
N VAL A 150 10.06 0.44 8.25
CA VAL A 150 8.80 0.61 7.53
C VAL A 150 8.10 1.87 8.00
N LEU A 151 7.94 2.83 7.09
CA LEU A 151 7.07 3.98 7.33
C LEU A 151 5.65 3.64 6.90
N VAL A 152 4.72 3.70 7.85
CA VAL A 152 3.29 3.41 7.60
C VAL A 152 2.48 4.69 7.69
N GLU A 153 1.79 5.06 6.60
CA GLU A 153 0.82 6.14 6.61
C GLU A 153 -0.54 5.64 7.12
N LEU A 154 -0.88 5.98 8.36
CA LEU A 154 -2.13 5.54 9.01
C LEU A 154 -3.39 6.26 8.50
N ARG A 155 -3.24 7.41 7.84
CA ARG A 155 -4.36 8.22 7.35
C ARG A 155 -4.88 7.78 5.97
N ALA A 156 -4.67 6.53 5.59
CA ALA A 156 -5.31 5.93 4.43
C ALA A 156 -6.79 5.69 4.78
N ARG A 157 -7.70 6.53 4.24
CA ARG A 157 -9.13 6.42 4.51
C ARG A 157 -9.64 5.02 4.21
N PHE A 158 -10.44 4.45 5.12
CA PHE A 158 -11.09 3.14 5.06
C PHE A 158 -10.14 1.93 5.20
N ASP A 159 -8.83 2.15 5.40
CA ASP A 159 -7.84 1.09 5.61
C ASP A 159 -7.17 1.15 6.99
N GLU A 160 -7.69 1.98 7.90
CA GLU A 160 -7.06 2.24 9.21
C GLU A 160 -6.88 0.95 10.02
N GLU A 161 -7.92 0.11 10.11
CA GLU A 161 -7.87 -1.16 10.86
C GLU A 161 -6.89 -2.15 10.23
N ASN A 162 -6.87 -2.22 8.90
CA ASN A 162 -5.96 -3.07 8.15
C ASN A 162 -4.49 -2.62 8.38
N ASN A 163 -4.22 -1.32 8.30
CA ASN A 163 -2.89 -0.77 8.53
C ASN A 163 -2.40 -0.97 9.98
N ILE A 164 -3.29 -0.90 10.97
CA ILE A 164 -2.97 -1.24 12.36
C ILE A 164 -2.58 -2.72 12.47
N GLY A 165 -3.33 -3.61 11.84
CA GLY A 165 -3.03 -5.05 11.80
C GLY A 165 -1.64 -5.35 11.24
N TRP A 166 -1.30 -4.71 10.09
CA TRP A 166 0.02 -4.85 9.47
C TRP A 166 1.15 -4.29 10.31
N SER A 167 0.95 -3.11 10.89
CA SER A 167 1.96 -2.51 11.77
C SER A 167 2.34 -3.43 12.93
N ARG A 168 1.35 -4.04 13.56
CA ARG A 168 1.58 -5.01 14.65
C ARG A 168 2.33 -6.26 14.17
N ARG A 169 1.98 -6.78 13.00
CA ARG A 169 2.65 -7.94 12.42
C ARG A 169 4.12 -7.65 12.13
N LEU A 170 4.40 -6.52 11.49
CA LEU A 170 5.76 -6.05 11.22
C LEU A 170 6.59 -5.88 12.50
N GLN A 171 6.02 -5.22 13.52
CA GLN A 171 6.69 -5.05 14.81
C GLN A 171 7.01 -6.38 15.50
N ARG A 172 6.08 -7.35 15.46
CA ARG A 172 6.31 -8.69 16.03
C ARG A 172 7.42 -9.46 15.33
N ALA A 173 7.59 -9.24 14.02
CA ALA A 173 8.69 -9.83 13.24
C ALA A 173 10.04 -9.12 13.47
N GLY A 174 10.07 -8.01 14.22
CA GLY A 174 11.29 -7.25 14.50
C GLY A 174 11.54 -6.06 13.58
N CYS A 175 10.57 -5.69 12.73
CA CYS A 175 10.69 -4.47 11.92
C CYS A 175 10.57 -3.21 12.79
N GLU A 176 11.37 -2.21 12.49
CA GLU A 176 11.20 -0.85 12.98
C GLU A 176 10.06 -0.19 12.22
N VAL A 177 8.96 0.14 12.90
CA VAL A 177 7.78 0.76 12.29
C VAL A 177 7.66 2.18 12.78
N ILE A 178 7.74 3.13 11.85
CA ILE A 178 7.47 4.55 12.10
C ILE A 178 6.16 4.94 11.42
N TYR A 179 5.48 5.92 12.00
CA TYR A 179 4.22 6.42 11.48
C TYR A 179 4.44 7.80 10.86
N GLY A 180 3.71 8.06 9.77
CA GLY A 180 3.78 9.34 9.09
C GLY A 180 3.45 10.52 10.00
N SER A 181 3.93 11.72 9.63
CA SER A 181 3.76 12.97 10.36
C SER A 181 2.30 13.29 10.70
N ARG A 182 2.09 14.02 11.79
CA ARG A 182 0.77 14.58 12.11
C ARG A 182 0.39 15.76 11.21
N ALA A 183 1.37 16.48 10.68
CA ALA A 183 1.18 17.70 9.91
C ALA A 183 0.89 17.43 8.43
N PHE A 184 1.51 16.42 7.82
CA PHE A 184 1.40 16.10 6.40
C PHE A 184 1.26 14.60 6.17
N LYS A 185 0.87 14.21 4.95
CA LYS A 185 0.81 12.79 4.53
C LYS A 185 2.06 12.40 3.79
N VAL A 186 2.60 11.25 4.14
CA VAL A 186 3.65 10.62 3.34
C VAL A 186 2.99 9.81 2.23
N HIS A 187 3.11 10.30 0.99
CA HIS A 187 2.50 9.68 -0.19
C HIS A 187 3.53 9.11 -1.17
N SER A 188 4.81 9.16 -0.85
CA SER A 188 5.89 8.56 -1.65
C SER A 188 5.74 7.03 -1.72
N LYS A 189 6.20 6.46 -2.83
CA LYS A 189 6.36 5.02 -3.03
C LYS A 189 7.84 4.80 -3.26
N LEU A 190 8.53 4.53 -2.17
CA LEU A 190 9.98 4.46 -2.11
C LEU A 190 10.41 3.21 -1.35
N LEU A 191 11.27 2.42 -1.97
CA LEU A 191 11.98 1.31 -1.38
C LEU A 191 13.47 1.57 -1.54
N LEU A 192 14.25 1.38 -0.46
CA LEU A 192 15.70 1.40 -0.48
C LEU A 192 16.24 0.12 0.14
N ILE A 193 17.06 -0.60 -0.62
CA ILE A 193 17.81 -1.77 -0.17
C ILE A 193 19.28 -1.38 -0.11
N THR A 194 19.91 -1.54 1.06
CA THR A 194 21.33 -1.28 1.28
C THR A 194 22.07 -2.60 1.41
N GLN A 195 23.04 -2.83 0.54
CA GLN A 195 23.88 -4.01 0.56
C GLN A 195 25.32 -3.68 0.96
N LYS A 196 25.97 -4.61 1.64
CA LYS A 196 27.42 -4.57 1.89
C LYS A 196 28.17 -4.85 0.58
N SER A 197 29.19 -4.07 0.30
CA SER A 197 30.10 -4.30 -0.81
C SER A 197 31.56 -4.25 -0.34
N ARG A 198 32.50 -4.60 -1.22
CA ARG A 198 33.96 -4.54 -0.90
C ARG A 198 34.43 -3.10 -0.67
N THR A 199 33.76 -2.12 -1.23
CA THR A 199 34.13 -0.70 -1.19
C THR A 199 33.21 0.15 -0.31
N GLY A 200 32.36 -0.48 0.53
CA GLY A 200 31.40 0.22 1.38
C GLY A 200 29.99 -0.33 1.21
N VAL A 201 29.00 0.55 1.03
CA VAL A 201 27.61 0.18 0.80
C VAL A 201 27.22 0.38 -0.65
N HIS A 202 26.23 -0.39 -1.09
CA HIS A 202 25.64 -0.30 -2.41
C HIS A 202 24.11 -0.20 -2.29
N TYR A 203 23.52 0.75 -2.98
CA TYR A 203 22.09 1.00 -2.94
C TYR A 203 21.38 0.39 -4.14
N THR A 204 20.22 -0.19 -3.88
CA THR A 204 19.20 -0.51 -4.89
C THR A 204 17.92 0.19 -4.47
N THR A 205 17.40 1.06 -5.34
CA THR A 205 16.24 1.90 -5.05
C THR A 205 15.10 1.54 -5.99
N GLN A 206 13.88 1.46 -5.45
CA GLN A 206 12.68 1.45 -6.29
C GLN A 206 11.85 2.69 -5.96
N ILE A 207 11.40 3.36 -7.03
CA ILE A 207 10.54 4.54 -6.97
C ILE A 207 9.31 4.27 -7.82
N GLY A 208 8.12 4.54 -7.28
CA GLY A 208 6.88 4.29 -7.98
C GLY A 208 5.87 5.42 -7.89
N THR A 209 4.93 5.44 -8.82
CA THR A 209 3.73 6.29 -8.77
C THR A 209 2.59 5.60 -8.04
N GLY A 210 2.52 4.26 -8.09
CA GLY A 210 1.49 3.42 -7.52
C GLY A 210 1.84 2.81 -6.17
N ASN A 211 0.82 2.51 -5.36
CA ASN A 211 1.00 1.85 -4.06
C ASN A 211 1.54 0.41 -4.21
N TYR A 212 2.25 -0.06 -3.20
CA TYR A 212 2.71 -1.45 -3.10
C TYR A 212 1.54 -2.38 -2.75
N ASN A 213 0.68 -2.60 -3.75
CA ASN A 213 -0.54 -3.38 -3.57
C ASN A 213 -0.82 -4.21 -4.82
N GLU A 214 -0.79 -5.52 -4.66
CA GLU A 214 -0.90 -6.51 -5.73
C GLU A 214 -2.24 -6.42 -6.50
N LYS A 215 -3.31 -5.99 -5.82
CA LYS A 215 -4.63 -5.84 -6.45
C LYS A 215 -4.72 -4.55 -7.27
N THR A 216 -4.24 -3.43 -6.71
CA THR A 216 -4.32 -2.15 -7.41
C THR A 216 -3.38 -2.07 -8.60
N SER A 217 -2.26 -2.80 -8.57
CA SER A 217 -1.35 -2.92 -9.73
C SER A 217 -1.98 -3.59 -10.96
N LEU A 218 -3.11 -4.26 -10.80
CA LEU A 218 -3.89 -4.85 -11.91
C LEU A 218 -4.89 -3.87 -12.53
N LEU A 219 -5.12 -2.73 -11.89
CA LEU A 219 -6.20 -1.79 -12.24
C LEU A 219 -5.66 -0.41 -12.64
N TYR A 220 -4.69 0.11 -11.91
CA TYR A 220 -4.18 1.47 -12.09
C TYR A 220 -2.98 1.50 -13.03
N THR A 221 -2.94 2.58 -13.83
CA THR A 221 -1.80 2.87 -14.70
C THR A 221 -0.73 3.58 -13.87
N ASP A 222 0.32 2.83 -13.54
CA ASP A 222 1.42 3.29 -12.70
C ASP A 222 2.78 2.89 -13.27
N LEU A 223 3.82 3.62 -12.88
CA LEU A 223 5.20 3.34 -13.21
C LEU A 223 5.97 2.89 -11.96
N SER A 224 6.92 1.99 -12.15
CA SER A 224 7.81 1.47 -11.10
C SER A 224 9.22 1.34 -11.66
N LEU A 225 10.12 2.24 -11.23
CA LEU A 225 11.53 2.23 -11.60
C LEU A 225 12.34 1.52 -10.51
N MET A 226 13.13 0.53 -10.90
CA MET A 226 14.14 -0.11 -10.06
C MET A 226 15.52 0.23 -10.61
N THR A 227 16.38 0.86 -9.79
CA THR A 227 17.69 1.35 -10.21
C THR A 227 18.77 1.07 -9.16
N ALA A 228 20.00 0.86 -9.62
CA ALA A 228 21.20 0.80 -8.79
C ALA A 228 22.04 2.08 -8.87
N ASN A 229 21.45 3.19 -9.30
CA ASN A 229 22.12 4.49 -9.30
C ASN A 229 22.40 4.94 -7.87
N GLN A 230 23.70 5.07 -7.52
CA GLN A 230 24.13 5.35 -6.16
C GLN A 230 23.76 6.77 -5.70
N ALA A 231 23.69 7.74 -6.59
CA ALA A 231 23.24 9.10 -6.27
C ALA A 231 21.75 9.10 -5.86
N ILE A 232 20.90 8.38 -6.62
CA ILE A 232 19.49 8.21 -6.28
C ILE A 232 19.34 7.47 -4.94
N GLY A 233 20.15 6.43 -4.70
CA GLY A 233 20.16 5.71 -3.44
C GLY A 233 20.53 6.58 -2.25
N ALA A 234 21.56 7.42 -2.39
CA ALA A 234 21.97 8.36 -1.35
C ALA A 234 20.90 9.42 -1.05
N GLU A 235 20.19 9.91 -2.07
CA GLU A 235 19.04 10.82 -1.86
C GLU A 235 17.87 10.09 -1.19
N ALA A 236 17.59 8.85 -1.58
CA ALA A 236 16.57 8.03 -0.91
C ALA A 236 16.89 7.81 0.58
N GLU A 237 18.17 7.62 0.94
CA GLU A 237 18.61 7.52 2.34
C GLU A 237 18.27 8.79 3.11
N LYS A 238 18.60 9.96 2.57
CA LYS A 238 18.28 11.27 3.19
C LYS A 238 16.77 11.47 3.36
N VAL A 239 15.96 10.99 2.39
CA VAL A 239 14.49 11.02 2.51
C VAL A 239 14.04 10.22 3.72
N PHE A 240 14.54 9.00 3.91
CA PHE A 240 14.18 8.19 5.06
C PHE A 240 14.66 8.81 6.38
N ASP A 241 15.86 9.38 6.42
CA ASP A 241 16.37 10.07 7.60
C ASP A 241 15.50 11.27 7.99
N ALA A 242 15.08 12.08 7.02
CA ALA A 242 14.16 13.20 7.25
C ALA A 242 12.79 12.73 7.73
N LEU A 243 12.25 11.65 7.15
CA LEU A 243 10.97 11.07 7.57
C LEU A 243 11.05 10.51 9.00
N CYS A 244 12.18 9.93 9.41
CA CYS A 244 12.41 9.46 10.77
C CYS A 244 12.49 10.63 11.77
N ALA A 245 13.04 11.77 11.35
CA ALA A 245 13.15 12.98 12.16
C ALA A 245 11.86 13.83 12.19
N ASP A 246 10.76 13.37 11.55
CA ASP A 246 9.50 14.12 11.33
C ASP A 246 9.73 15.50 10.67
N CYS A 247 10.76 15.58 9.80
CA CYS A 247 11.15 16.77 9.08
C CYS A 247 10.60 16.78 7.64
N LEU A 248 10.25 17.97 7.15
CA LEU A 248 10.05 18.21 5.72
C LEU A 248 11.40 18.38 5.02
N LEU A 249 11.58 17.69 3.91
CA LEU A 249 12.67 18.00 2.98
C LEU A 249 12.29 19.29 2.22
N TYR A 250 13.04 20.34 2.45
CA TYR A 250 13.02 21.52 1.58
C TYR A 250 14.08 21.33 0.49
N THR A 251 13.65 21.37 -0.74
CA THR A 251 14.55 21.44 -1.93
C THR A 251 14.90 22.87 -2.21
#